data_300963e93fc1706f836c45d094f08b96
#
_entry.id   300963e93fc1706f836c45d094f08b96
#
_cell.length_a   1.000
_cell.length_b   1.000
_cell.length_c   1.000
_cell.angle_alpha   90.00
_cell.angle_beta   90.00
_cell.angle_gamma   90.00
#
_symmetry.space_group_name_H-M   'P 1'
#
loop_
_entity.id
_entity.type
_entity.pdbx_description
1 polymer ?
#
loop_
_entity_poly.entity_id
_entity_poly.type
_entity_poly.pdbx_seq_one_letter_code
_entity_poly.pdbx_strand_id
1 'polypeptide(L)'
;VTQHSRDTPQFYLTAPSPCPYLEGQEERKVFTHLVGERAGELNDLLTHGGFRRSQSIAYRPACESCRACVSVRVSTADFAPSRNMRRIAERNADIVGDMRSPAPTSEQYSVFRAYLDARHRDGGMADMTVLDYAMMIEDSHVDTRLIEYRRRGPDTGINGRGVGQMLAVALTDVLSDGLSMVYSFFEPDEGDRSLGTFMILDHIDRAHRMGLPYVYLGYWVPGSRKMDYKGRFLPQERLMPSGWSRVEK
;
A
#
# COMPACT_ATOMS: atom_id res chain seq x y z
N VAL A 1 -33.17 -22.38 -17.87
CA VAL A 1 -33.24 -21.67 -16.58
C VAL A 1 -31.83 -21.62 -16.07
N THR A 2 -31.12 -20.53 -16.37
CA THR A 2 -29.75 -20.28 -15.90
C THR A 2 -29.83 -19.82 -14.44
N GLN A 3 -29.45 -20.67 -13.51
CA GLN A 3 -29.18 -20.27 -12.13
C GLN A 3 -27.95 -19.33 -12.17
N HIS A 4 -28.17 -18.03 -12.11
CA HIS A 4 -27.15 -17.12 -11.61
C HIS A 4 -26.96 -17.43 -10.14
N SER A 5 -26.02 -18.31 -9.84
CA SER A 5 -25.42 -18.38 -8.50
C SER A 5 -24.91 -16.96 -8.21
N ARG A 6 -25.61 -16.25 -7.35
CA ARG A 6 -25.08 -15.00 -6.78
C ARG A 6 -23.93 -15.46 -5.90
N ASP A 7 -22.71 -15.33 -6.42
CA ASP A 7 -21.50 -15.56 -5.64
C ASP A 7 -21.46 -14.53 -4.52
N THR A 8 -22.13 -14.82 -3.44
CA THR A 8 -22.09 -14.00 -2.24
C THR A 8 -20.73 -14.24 -1.59
N PRO A 9 -19.90 -13.20 -1.38
CA PRO A 9 -18.59 -13.37 -0.78
C PRO A 9 -18.74 -14.02 0.61
N GLN A 10 -17.96 -15.08 0.83
CA GLN A 10 -17.90 -15.75 2.12
C GLN A 10 -16.85 -15.09 2.98
N PHE A 11 -17.19 -14.78 4.22
CA PHE A 11 -16.30 -14.17 5.19
C PHE A 11 -15.86 -15.19 6.23
N TYR A 12 -14.57 -15.14 6.53
CA TYR A 12 -13.92 -16.02 7.51
C TYR A 12 -13.29 -15.18 8.61
N LEU A 13 -13.16 -15.76 9.78
CA LEU A 13 -12.53 -15.13 10.94
C LEU A 13 -11.27 -15.91 11.32
N THR A 14 -10.14 -15.21 11.51
CA THR A 14 -8.90 -15.86 11.97
C THR A 14 -8.99 -16.26 13.45
N ALA A 15 -8.16 -17.21 13.87
CA ALA A 15 -7.85 -17.38 15.28
C ALA A 15 -7.17 -16.10 15.84
N PRO A 16 -7.25 -15.86 17.17
CA PRO A 16 -6.47 -14.82 17.81
C PRO A 16 -4.97 -15.05 17.64
N SER A 17 -4.22 -13.98 17.47
CA SER A 17 -2.75 -13.99 17.39
C SER A 17 -2.18 -12.70 17.98
N PRO A 18 -0.89 -12.66 18.37
CA PRO A 18 -0.28 -11.43 18.87
C PRO A 18 -0.42 -10.26 17.88
N CYS A 19 -0.80 -9.08 18.38
CA CYS A 19 -0.95 -7.90 17.56
C CYS A 19 0.42 -7.37 17.07
N PRO A 20 0.62 -7.15 15.75
CA PRO A 20 1.88 -6.67 15.21
C PRO A 20 2.11 -5.16 15.44
N TYR A 21 1.13 -4.44 15.97
CA TYR A 21 1.13 -2.99 16.12
C TYR A 21 1.17 -2.50 17.56
N LEU A 22 0.50 -3.19 18.47
CA LEU A 22 0.36 -2.82 19.87
C LEU A 22 0.79 -4.00 20.74
N GLU A 23 1.81 -3.78 21.55
CA GLU A 23 2.35 -4.78 22.45
C GLU A 23 1.30 -5.23 23.50
N GLY A 24 1.29 -6.51 23.81
CA GLY A 24 0.36 -7.11 24.78
C GLY A 24 -1.08 -7.21 24.33
N GLN A 25 -1.39 -6.86 23.05
CA GLN A 25 -2.72 -7.02 22.47
C GLN A 25 -2.79 -8.24 21.58
N GLU A 26 -3.99 -8.76 21.39
CA GLU A 26 -4.28 -9.79 20.38
C GLU A 26 -4.99 -9.18 19.18
N GLU A 27 -4.70 -9.72 17.99
CA GLU A 27 -5.45 -9.40 16.78
C GLU A 27 -6.30 -10.56 16.30
N ARG A 28 -7.43 -10.21 15.72
CA ARG A 28 -8.24 -11.09 14.85
C ARG A 28 -8.58 -10.33 13.59
N LYS A 29 -8.76 -11.06 12.50
CA LYS A 29 -9.12 -10.49 11.19
C LYS A 29 -10.34 -11.20 10.64
N VAL A 30 -11.27 -10.44 10.12
CA VAL A 30 -12.26 -10.97 9.17
C VAL A 30 -11.70 -10.80 7.77
N PHE A 31 -11.82 -11.82 6.92
CA PHE A 31 -11.32 -11.78 5.55
C PHE A 31 -12.25 -12.51 4.59
N THR A 32 -12.09 -12.19 3.31
CA THR A 32 -12.73 -12.88 2.19
C THR A 32 -11.77 -12.99 1.02
N HIS A 33 -12.01 -13.93 0.10
CA HIS A 33 -11.21 -14.09 -1.08
C HIS A 33 -11.62 -13.11 -2.19
N LEU A 34 -10.63 -12.57 -2.88
CA LEU A 34 -10.76 -11.72 -4.07
C LEU A 34 -10.38 -12.56 -5.29
N VAL A 35 -11.31 -13.36 -5.78
CA VAL A 35 -11.06 -14.27 -6.90
C VAL A 35 -12.19 -14.14 -7.95
N GLY A 36 -11.85 -14.44 -9.20
CA GLY A 36 -12.81 -14.41 -10.31
C GLY A 36 -13.02 -13.01 -10.91
N GLU A 37 -13.93 -12.92 -11.86
CA GLU A 37 -14.16 -11.73 -12.68
C GLU A 37 -14.65 -10.49 -11.90
N ARG A 38 -15.33 -10.71 -10.78
CA ARG A 38 -15.85 -9.62 -9.94
C ARG A 38 -14.93 -9.21 -8.80
N ALA A 39 -13.71 -9.74 -8.75
CA ALA A 39 -12.77 -9.43 -7.68
C ALA A 39 -12.44 -7.93 -7.60
N GLY A 40 -12.33 -7.23 -8.73
CA GLY A 40 -12.11 -5.78 -8.78
C GLY A 40 -13.23 -4.98 -8.12
N GLU A 41 -14.49 -5.23 -8.51
CA GLU A 41 -15.67 -4.58 -7.92
C GLU A 41 -15.77 -4.86 -6.41
N LEU A 42 -15.49 -6.11 -6.03
CA LEU A 42 -15.50 -6.51 -4.62
C LEU A 42 -14.40 -5.81 -3.83
N ASN A 43 -13.19 -5.69 -4.40
CA ASN A 43 -12.07 -4.98 -3.76
C ASN A 43 -12.40 -3.50 -3.54
N ASP A 44 -13.01 -2.84 -4.53
CA ASP A 44 -13.48 -1.46 -4.41
C ASP A 44 -14.47 -1.31 -3.23
N LEU A 45 -15.53 -2.11 -3.24
CA LEU A 45 -16.55 -2.09 -2.20
C LEU A 45 -15.96 -2.34 -0.81
N LEU A 46 -15.09 -3.34 -0.68
CA LEU A 46 -14.47 -3.71 0.58
C LEU A 46 -13.48 -2.66 1.06
N THR A 47 -12.71 -2.04 0.16
CA THR A 47 -11.79 -0.95 0.52
C THR A 47 -12.55 0.25 1.06
N HIS A 48 -13.70 0.63 0.48
CA HIS A 48 -14.61 1.63 1.04
C HIS A 48 -15.13 1.25 2.42
N GLY A 49 -15.38 -0.04 2.68
CA GLY A 49 -15.75 -0.61 3.97
C GLY A 49 -14.59 -0.79 4.95
N GLY A 50 -13.39 -0.28 4.62
CA GLY A 50 -12.22 -0.31 5.50
C GLY A 50 -11.41 -1.59 5.47
N PHE A 51 -11.64 -2.45 4.49
CA PHE A 51 -10.78 -3.60 4.25
C PHE A 51 -9.48 -3.19 3.56
N ARG A 52 -8.47 -4.04 3.68
CA ARG A 52 -7.21 -3.96 2.96
C ARG A 52 -6.97 -5.25 2.20
N ARG A 53 -6.31 -5.14 1.06
CA ARG A 53 -5.87 -6.31 0.33
C ARG A 53 -4.51 -6.82 0.81
N SER A 54 -4.38 -8.13 0.79
CA SER A 54 -3.11 -8.86 0.89
C SER A 54 -3.19 -10.06 -0.06
N GLN A 55 -2.38 -10.08 -1.11
CA GLN A 55 -2.47 -11.07 -2.18
C GLN A 55 -3.91 -11.21 -2.70
N SER A 56 -4.47 -12.42 -2.68
CA SER A 56 -5.83 -12.73 -3.15
C SER A 56 -6.92 -12.62 -2.07
N ILE A 57 -6.65 -11.93 -0.95
CA ILE A 57 -7.64 -11.71 0.11
C ILE A 57 -7.83 -10.23 0.43
N ALA A 58 -9.07 -9.87 0.80
CA ALA A 58 -9.36 -8.63 1.51
C ALA A 58 -9.63 -8.93 2.98
N TYR A 59 -9.02 -8.15 3.88
CA TYR A 59 -9.17 -8.35 5.32
C TYR A 59 -9.37 -7.05 6.08
N ARG A 60 -10.01 -7.16 7.25
CA ARG A 60 -10.19 -6.06 8.20
C ARG A 60 -9.98 -6.57 9.63
N PRO A 61 -9.38 -5.77 10.54
CA PRO A 61 -9.33 -6.11 11.95
C PRO A 61 -10.71 -6.34 12.55
N ALA A 62 -10.84 -7.39 13.33
CA ALA A 62 -12.06 -7.82 14.03
C ALA A 62 -11.73 -8.22 15.47
N CYS A 63 -10.84 -7.48 16.12
CA CYS A 63 -10.39 -7.72 17.49
C CYS A 63 -11.57 -7.56 18.47
N GLU A 64 -11.63 -8.38 19.52
CA GLU A 64 -12.72 -8.34 20.49
C GLU A 64 -12.69 -7.08 21.37
N SER A 65 -11.51 -6.71 21.85
CA SER A 65 -11.31 -5.63 22.82
C SER A 65 -10.67 -4.35 22.26
N CYS A 66 -10.24 -4.32 20.98
CA CYS A 66 -9.48 -3.22 20.42
C CYS A 66 -10.11 -2.67 19.13
N ARG A 67 -10.08 -1.34 18.97
CA ARG A 67 -10.55 -0.61 17.77
C ARG A 67 -9.53 0.41 17.26
N ALA A 68 -8.26 0.24 17.60
CA ALA A 68 -7.20 1.20 17.29
C ALA A 68 -6.83 1.29 15.78
N CYS A 69 -7.11 0.23 15.01
CA CYS A 69 -6.80 0.21 13.57
C CYS A 69 -7.89 0.97 12.80
N VAL A 70 -7.58 2.20 12.40
CA VAL A 70 -8.51 3.08 11.66
C VAL A 70 -8.05 3.15 10.21
N SER A 71 -8.93 2.78 9.26
CA SER A 71 -8.65 2.99 7.83
C SER A 71 -8.57 4.47 7.51
N VAL A 72 -7.55 4.88 6.73
CA VAL A 72 -7.34 6.26 6.34
C VAL A 72 -7.11 6.40 4.84
N ARG A 73 -7.63 7.50 4.28
CA ARG A 73 -7.40 7.93 2.90
C ARG A 73 -7.12 9.42 2.86
N VAL A 74 -6.22 9.83 1.98
CA VAL A 74 -5.84 11.23 1.79
C VAL A 74 -6.66 11.81 0.65
N SER A 75 -7.26 13.00 0.82
CA SER A 75 -7.90 13.76 -0.25
C SER A 75 -6.84 14.39 -1.15
N THR A 76 -6.81 14.04 -2.42
CA THR A 76 -5.77 14.50 -3.36
C THR A 76 -5.94 15.95 -3.76
N ALA A 77 -7.19 16.41 -3.89
CA ALA A 77 -7.49 17.78 -4.33
C ALA A 77 -7.09 18.84 -3.30
N ASP A 78 -7.22 18.52 -2.01
CA ASP A 78 -7.00 19.45 -0.90
C ASP A 78 -5.65 19.25 -0.21
N PHE A 79 -4.88 18.25 -0.63
CA PHE A 79 -3.62 17.92 0.02
C PHE A 79 -2.60 19.05 -0.14
N ALA A 80 -2.11 19.55 1.00
CA ALA A 80 -1.04 20.54 1.03
C ALA A 80 0.16 19.99 1.79
N PRO A 81 1.27 19.66 1.11
CA PRO A 81 2.44 19.09 1.78
C PRO A 81 3.02 20.04 2.81
N SER A 82 3.36 19.51 3.98
CA SER A 82 4.06 20.26 5.02
C SER A 82 5.45 20.69 4.55
N ARG A 83 6.10 21.62 5.30
CA ARG A 83 7.47 22.05 4.99
C ARG A 83 8.44 20.86 4.92
N ASN A 84 8.30 19.89 5.83
CA ASN A 84 9.13 18.70 5.83
C ASN A 84 8.86 17.80 4.61
N MET A 85 7.59 17.63 4.23
CA MET A 85 7.22 16.85 3.04
C MET A 85 7.76 17.47 1.77
N ARG A 86 7.73 18.80 1.63
CA ARG A 86 8.36 19.50 0.49
C ARG A 86 9.86 19.23 0.42
N ARG A 87 10.57 19.30 1.56
CA ARG A 87 12.01 18.98 1.60
C ARG A 87 12.30 17.53 1.22
N ILE A 88 11.40 16.58 1.60
CA ILE A 88 11.55 15.19 1.19
C ILE A 88 11.33 15.06 -0.32
N ALA A 89 10.34 15.72 -0.90
CA ALA A 89 10.13 15.72 -2.34
C ALA A 89 11.34 16.32 -3.11
N GLU A 90 11.87 17.46 -2.65
CA GLU A 90 13.07 18.10 -3.21
C GLU A 90 14.30 17.19 -3.14
N ARG A 91 14.53 16.52 -1.99
CA ARG A 91 15.65 15.59 -1.82
C ARG A 91 15.61 14.41 -2.78
N ASN A 92 14.42 14.03 -3.23
CA ASN A 92 14.17 12.91 -4.13
C ASN A 92 13.84 13.38 -5.57
N ALA A 93 14.14 14.62 -5.95
CA ALA A 93 13.87 15.14 -7.29
C ALA A 93 14.65 14.41 -8.41
N ASP A 94 15.69 13.66 -8.04
CA ASP A 94 16.45 12.78 -8.93
C ASP A 94 15.80 11.41 -9.13
N ILE A 95 14.68 11.13 -8.49
CA ILE A 95 13.97 9.84 -8.60
C ILE A 95 12.79 9.99 -9.56
N VAL A 96 12.61 8.97 -10.41
CA VAL A 96 11.44 8.82 -11.30
C VAL A 96 10.66 7.59 -10.88
N GLY A 97 9.36 7.76 -10.66
CA GLY A 97 8.40 6.66 -10.47
C GLY A 97 7.74 6.28 -11.80
N ASP A 98 7.90 5.03 -12.22
CA ASP A 98 7.28 4.48 -13.44
C ASP A 98 6.23 3.43 -13.07
N MET A 99 4.97 3.66 -13.46
CA MET A 99 3.86 2.74 -13.19
C MET A 99 3.80 1.67 -14.28
N ARG A 100 3.86 0.42 -13.87
CA ARG A 100 3.94 -0.75 -14.75
C ARG A 100 2.91 -1.81 -14.40
N SER A 101 2.68 -2.72 -15.33
CA SER A 101 1.96 -3.97 -15.04
C SER A 101 2.70 -4.79 -13.98
N PRO A 102 1.98 -5.59 -13.17
CA PRO A 102 2.59 -6.38 -12.10
C PRO A 102 3.36 -7.56 -12.68
N ALA A 103 4.65 -7.36 -12.92
CA ALA A 103 5.60 -8.36 -13.39
C ALA A 103 6.82 -8.38 -12.46
N PRO A 104 7.12 -9.53 -11.81
CA PRO A 104 8.23 -9.64 -10.90
C PRO A 104 9.57 -9.67 -11.66
N THR A 105 10.58 -9.06 -11.06
CA THR A 105 11.96 -9.09 -11.57
C THR A 105 12.94 -9.44 -10.46
N SER A 106 14.13 -9.95 -10.85
CA SER A 106 15.21 -10.25 -9.90
C SER A 106 15.73 -8.99 -9.20
N GLU A 107 15.72 -7.84 -9.88
CA GLU A 107 16.13 -6.56 -9.30
C GLU A 107 15.15 -6.12 -8.21
N GLN A 108 13.83 -6.21 -8.46
CA GLN A 108 12.81 -5.93 -7.46
C GLN A 108 12.96 -6.85 -6.24
N TYR A 109 13.19 -8.16 -6.47
CA TYR A 109 13.39 -9.11 -5.38
C TYR A 109 14.63 -8.80 -4.55
N SER A 110 15.71 -8.32 -5.16
CA SER A 110 16.91 -7.91 -4.44
C SER A 110 16.63 -6.75 -3.48
N VAL A 111 15.94 -5.72 -3.94
CA VAL A 111 15.52 -4.58 -3.08
C VAL A 111 14.54 -5.06 -1.98
N PHE A 112 13.61 -5.93 -2.33
CA PHE A 112 12.66 -6.52 -1.37
C PHE A 112 13.37 -7.30 -0.27
N ARG A 113 14.33 -8.15 -0.63
CA ARG A 113 15.10 -8.95 0.31
C ARG A 113 15.95 -8.07 1.24
N ALA A 114 16.67 -7.09 0.70
CA ALA A 114 17.43 -6.13 1.47
C ALA A 114 16.55 -5.37 2.49
N TYR A 115 15.34 -4.97 2.06
CA TYR A 115 14.38 -4.30 2.93
C TYR A 115 13.90 -5.20 4.08
N LEU A 116 13.55 -6.47 3.79
CA LEU A 116 13.13 -7.42 4.81
C LEU A 116 14.26 -7.68 5.83
N ASP A 117 15.46 -7.91 5.36
CA ASP A 117 16.63 -8.17 6.21
C ASP A 117 16.94 -6.99 7.15
N ALA A 118 16.74 -5.77 6.69
CA ALA A 118 17.02 -4.58 7.49
C ALA A 118 15.89 -4.24 8.49
N ARG A 119 14.62 -4.51 8.14
CA ARG A 119 13.48 -3.96 8.88
C ARG A 119 12.48 -4.99 9.41
N HIS A 120 12.51 -6.22 8.93
CA HIS A 120 11.48 -7.24 9.21
C HIS A 120 12.05 -8.64 9.41
N ARG A 121 13.24 -8.77 9.98
CA ARG A 121 13.92 -10.06 10.21
C ARG A 121 13.06 -11.09 10.96
N ASP A 122 12.25 -10.62 11.91
CA ASP A 122 11.40 -11.47 12.74
C ASP A 122 9.92 -11.42 12.29
N GLY A 123 9.65 -10.89 11.10
CA GLY A 123 8.29 -10.75 10.57
C GLY A 123 7.85 -11.97 9.76
N GLY A 124 6.54 -12.16 9.61
CA GLY A 124 5.96 -13.27 8.83
C GLY A 124 6.33 -13.32 7.33
N MET A 125 7.06 -12.31 6.83
CA MET A 125 7.58 -12.26 5.46
C MET A 125 9.10 -12.53 5.40
N ALA A 126 9.76 -12.77 6.54
CA ALA A 126 11.22 -12.92 6.61
C ALA A 126 11.74 -14.05 5.74
N ASP A 127 11.00 -15.14 5.61
CA ASP A 127 11.38 -16.34 4.88
C ASP A 127 10.84 -16.39 3.44
N MET A 128 10.27 -15.29 2.93
CA MET A 128 9.74 -15.25 1.57
C MET A 128 10.82 -15.48 0.54
N THR A 129 10.61 -16.51 -0.29
CA THR A 129 11.47 -16.88 -1.41
C THR A 129 11.19 -16.01 -2.65
N VAL A 130 12.01 -16.17 -3.69
CA VAL A 130 11.76 -15.54 -5.01
C VAL A 130 10.40 -15.94 -5.56
N LEU A 131 9.98 -17.20 -5.36
CA LEU A 131 8.69 -17.70 -5.83
C LEU A 131 7.53 -17.04 -5.05
N ASP A 132 7.65 -16.94 -3.73
CA ASP A 132 6.63 -16.27 -2.90
C ASP A 132 6.48 -14.79 -3.29
N TYR A 133 7.61 -14.13 -3.60
CA TYR A 133 7.61 -12.76 -4.13
C TYR A 133 6.88 -12.69 -5.48
N ALA A 134 7.20 -13.58 -6.40
CA ALA A 134 6.54 -13.63 -7.71
C ALA A 134 5.03 -13.82 -7.55
N MET A 135 4.61 -14.78 -6.73
CA MET A 135 3.18 -15.00 -6.42
C MET A 135 2.53 -13.75 -5.79
N MET A 136 3.22 -13.05 -4.88
CA MET A 136 2.71 -11.81 -4.28
C MET A 136 2.42 -10.73 -5.32
N ILE A 137 3.21 -10.68 -6.38
CA ILE A 137 3.07 -9.68 -7.46
C ILE A 137 2.04 -10.11 -8.50
N GLU A 138 2.07 -11.36 -8.94
CA GLU A 138 1.30 -11.85 -10.10
C GLU A 138 -0.08 -12.40 -9.71
N ASP A 139 -0.23 -12.99 -8.51
CA ASP A 139 -1.49 -13.59 -8.07
C ASP A 139 -2.48 -12.51 -7.59
N SER A 140 -3.00 -11.79 -8.57
CA SER A 140 -3.96 -10.71 -8.35
C SER A 140 -5.09 -10.74 -9.36
N HIS A 141 -6.32 -10.80 -8.88
CA HIS A 141 -7.54 -10.70 -9.68
C HIS A 141 -8.13 -9.28 -9.69
N VAL A 142 -7.37 -8.30 -9.18
CA VAL A 142 -7.76 -6.88 -9.16
C VAL A 142 -6.80 -6.05 -9.99
N ASP A 143 -7.15 -4.79 -10.30
CA ASP A 143 -6.29 -3.91 -11.09
C ASP A 143 -5.08 -3.46 -10.26
N THR A 144 -4.05 -4.29 -10.26
CA THR A 144 -2.79 -4.06 -9.54
C THR A 144 -1.74 -3.47 -10.48
N ARG A 145 -0.96 -2.54 -9.98
CA ARG A 145 0.19 -1.92 -10.65
C ARG A 145 1.40 -1.97 -9.75
N LEU A 146 2.59 -2.01 -10.36
CA LEU A 146 3.85 -1.71 -9.69
C LEU A 146 4.29 -0.30 -10.03
N ILE A 147 4.74 0.45 -9.04
CA ILE A 147 5.45 1.70 -9.28
C ILE A 147 6.91 1.46 -8.90
N GLU A 148 7.78 1.46 -9.92
CA GLU A 148 9.22 1.35 -9.74
C GLU A 148 9.82 2.72 -9.62
N TYR A 149 10.52 2.98 -8.54
CA TYR A 149 11.22 4.23 -8.28
C TYR A 149 12.70 4.05 -8.55
N ARG A 150 13.19 4.77 -9.55
CA ARG A 150 14.58 4.67 -10.00
C ARG A 150 15.28 6.01 -9.96
N ARG A 151 16.56 6.01 -9.61
CA ARG A 151 17.42 7.18 -9.78
C ARG A 151 17.55 7.50 -11.27
N ARG A 152 17.47 8.77 -11.64
CA ARG A 152 17.77 9.18 -13.02
C ARG A 152 19.21 8.81 -13.33
N GLY A 153 19.41 7.98 -14.33
CA GLY A 153 20.73 7.67 -14.87
C GLY A 153 21.18 8.69 -15.90
N PRO A 154 22.47 8.72 -16.26
CA PRO A 154 22.92 9.45 -17.42
C PRO A 154 22.20 8.92 -18.66
N ASP A 155 21.83 9.81 -19.57
CA ASP A 155 21.13 9.49 -20.83
C ASP A 155 22.09 8.70 -21.74
N THR A 156 22.12 7.38 -21.63
CA THR A 156 23.04 6.51 -22.36
C THR A 156 22.47 6.03 -23.71
N GLY A 157 21.73 6.87 -24.39
CA GLY A 157 21.64 6.94 -25.84
C GLY A 157 20.99 5.80 -26.66
N ILE A 158 20.72 4.62 -26.15
CA ILE A 158 20.15 3.55 -26.97
C ILE A 158 18.62 3.44 -26.85
N ASN A 159 18.04 3.92 -25.76
CA ASN A 159 16.59 3.98 -25.55
C ASN A 159 16.11 5.32 -24.95
N GLY A 160 16.92 6.37 -24.95
CA GLY A 160 16.53 7.73 -24.59
C GLY A 160 16.13 7.96 -23.12
N ARG A 161 16.25 6.96 -22.25
CA ARG A 161 16.03 7.08 -20.80
C ARG A 161 17.11 6.30 -20.08
N GLY A 162 18.04 7.01 -19.46
CA GLY A 162 19.01 6.42 -18.55
C GLY A 162 18.26 5.72 -17.40
N VAL A 163 18.21 4.40 -17.45
CA VAL A 163 17.60 3.60 -16.37
C VAL A 163 18.64 3.47 -15.27
N GLY A 164 18.50 4.27 -14.22
CA GLY A 164 19.34 4.18 -13.04
C GLY A 164 18.92 3.07 -12.06
N GLN A 165 19.66 2.95 -10.97
CA GLN A 165 19.42 2.02 -9.89
C GLN A 165 17.99 2.11 -9.39
N MET A 166 17.34 0.96 -9.18
CA MET A 166 16.06 0.87 -8.48
C MET A 166 16.27 1.16 -6.99
N LEU A 167 15.47 2.06 -6.43
CA LEU A 167 15.56 2.47 -5.03
C LEU A 167 14.33 2.05 -4.21
N ALA A 168 13.18 1.92 -4.85
CA ALA A 168 11.96 1.50 -4.18
C ALA A 168 10.94 0.92 -5.15
N VAL A 169 10.01 0.17 -4.61
CA VAL A 169 8.85 -0.38 -5.34
C VAL A 169 7.60 -0.22 -4.48
N ALA A 170 6.49 0.15 -5.10
CA ALA A 170 5.18 0.14 -4.47
C ALA A 170 4.22 -0.74 -5.27
N LEU A 171 3.60 -1.70 -4.58
CA LEU A 171 2.46 -2.47 -5.06
C LEU A 171 1.19 -1.67 -4.78
N THR A 172 0.44 -1.35 -5.81
CA THR A 172 -0.66 -0.39 -5.75
C THR A 172 -1.87 -0.94 -6.51
N ASP A 173 -3.04 -0.91 -5.90
CA ASP A 173 -4.29 -1.20 -6.60
C ASP A 173 -4.90 0.10 -7.12
N VAL A 174 -5.40 0.05 -8.34
CA VAL A 174 -6.20 1.12 -8.94
C VAL A 174 -7.67 0.82 -8.64
N LEU A 175 -8.28 1.71 -7.88
CA LEU A 175 -9.69 1.67 -7.50
C LEU A 175 -10.49 2.66 -8.34
N SER A 176 -11.81 2.54 -8.31
CA SER A 176 -12.71 3.46 -9.02
C SER A 176 -12.57 4.93 -8.57
N ASP A 177 -12.16 5.16 -7.31
CA ASP A 177 -12.03 6.49 -6.71
C ASP A 177 -10.65 6.80 -6.15
N GLY A 178 -9.65 5.94 -6.35
CA GLY A 178 -8.35 6.19 -5.74
C GLY A 178 -7.26 5.19 -6.05
N LEU A 179 -6.07 5.47 -5.53
CA LEU A 179 -4.97 4.52 -5.48
C LEU A 179 -4.87 3.94 -4.07
N SER A 180 -4.77 2.61 -3.96
CA SER A 180 -4.57 1.93 -2.69
C SER A 180 -3.14 1.40 -2.59
N MET A 181 -2.37 1.92 -1.66
CA MET A 181 -1.01 1.45 -1.39
C MET A 181 -1.06 0.13 -0.62
N VAL A 182 -0.88 -0.98 -1.32
CA VAL A 182 -0.96 -2.33 -0.74
C VAL A 182 0.30 -2.67 0.05
N TYR A 183 1.45 -2.55 -0.60
CA TYR A 183 2.75 -2.81 0.01
C TYR A 183 3.82 -1.92 -0.64
N SER A 184 4.87 -1.60 0.11
CA SER A 184 6.02 -0.87 -0.43
C SER A 184 7.30 -1.26 0.28
N PHE A 185 8.39 -1.30 -0.45
CA PHE A 185 9.72 -1.61 0.05
C PHE A 185 10.76 -0.75 -0.68
N PHE A 186 11.91 -0.58 -0.07
CA PHE A 186 12.93 0.32 -0.57
C PHE A 186 14.32 -0.04 -0.04
N GLU A 187 15.35 0.44 -0.70
CA GLU A 187 16.74 0.28 -0.31
C GLU A 187 16.97 0.84 1.10
N PRO A 188 17.37 0.00 2.06
CA PRO A 188 17.54 0.42 3.45
C PRO A 188 18.69 1.43 3.63
N ASP A 189 19.71 1.37 2.79
CA ASP A 189 20.89 2.22 2.86
C ASP A 189 20.63 3.67 2.41
N GLU A 190 19.48 3.94 1.78
CA GLU A 190 19.01 5.27 1.39
C GLU A 190 18.16 5.94 2.50
N GLY A 191 18.45 5.64 3.77
CA GLY A 191 17.65 6.04 4.93
C GLY A 191 17.38 7.54 5.06
N ASP A 192 18.33 8.38 4.65
CA ASP A 192 18.21 9.85 4.71
C ASP A 192 17.16 10.40 3.72
N ARG A 193 16.80 9.65 2.69
CA ARG A 193 15.84 10.06 1.68
C ARG A 193 14.38 10.00 2.12
N SER A 194 14.07 9.26 3.18
CA SER A 194 12.68 9.04 3.64
C SER A 194 11.77 8.50 2.55
N LEU A 195 12.23 7.47 1.82
CA LEU A 195 11.58 6.93 0.62
C LEU A 195 10.12 6.50 0.86
N GLY A 196 9.80 5.95 2.04
CA GLY A 196 8.41 5.59 2.37
C GLY A 196 7.47 6.81 2.37
N THR A 197 7.92 7.96 2.87
CA THR A 197 7.14 9.20 2.80
C THR A 197 7.10 9.75 1.36
N PHE A 198 8.21 9.69 0.64
CA PHE A 198 8.29 10.12 -0.76
C PHE A 198 7.31 9.35 -1.64
N MET A 199 7.24 8.02 -1.51
CA MET A 199 6.28 7.19 -2.26
C MET A 199 4.83 7.59 -2.00
N ILE A 200 4.46 7.94 -0.76
CA ILE A 200 3.11 8.43 -0.46
C ILE A 200 2.84 9.78 -1.14
N LEU A 201 3.81 10.70 -1.14
CA LEU A 201 3.68 11.99 -1.81
C LEU A 201 3.53 11.82 -3.33
N ASP A 202 4.30 10.92 -3.94
CA ASP A 202 4.16 10.59 -5.37
C ASP A 202 2.79 9.97 -5.68
N HIS A 203 2.27 9.08 -4.82
CA HIS A 203 0.93 8.51 -5.00
C HIS A 203 -0.16 9.58 -4.94
N ILE A 204 -0.05 10.55 -4.04
CA ILE A 204 -1.01 11.66 -3.94
C ILE A 204 -0.99 12.52 -5.21
N ASP A 205 0.21 12.90 -5.68
CA ASP A 205 0.37 13.67 -6.92
C ASP A 205 -0.11 12.87 -8.13
N ARG A 206 0.21 11.58 -8.19
CA ARG A 206 -0.21 10.68 -9.26
C ARG A 206 -1.72 10.51 -9.31
N ALA A 207 -2.36 10.21 -8.19
CA ALA A 207 -3.81 10.09 -8.10
C ALA A 207 -4.51 11.40 -8.49
N HIS A 208 -3.99 12.54 -8.04
CA HIS A 208 -4.49 13.85 -8.44
C HIS A 208 -4.42 14.06 -9.97
N ARG A 209 -3.28 13.76 -10.59
CA ARG A 209 -3.12 13.85 -12.06
C ARG A 209 -4.02 12.86 -12.83
N MET A 210 -4.38 11.73 -12.23
CA MET A 210 -5.33 10.76 -12.79
C MET A 210 -6.80 11.16 -12.57
N GLY A 211 -7.07 12.27 -11.88
CA GLY A 211 -8.42 12.70 -11.52
C GLY A 211 -9.07 11.85 -10.41
N LEU A 212 -8.27 11.07 -9.67
CA LEU A 212 -8.73 10.23 -8.59
C LEU A 212 -8.73 11.01 -7.26
N PRO A 213 -9.86 11.06 -6.54
CA PRO A 213 -9.99 11.88 -5.33
C PRO A 213 -9.19 11.39 -4.12
N TYR A 214 -8.78 10.10 -4.08
CA TYR A 214 -8.20 9.55 -2.86
C TYR A 214 -6.93 8.73 -3.09
N VAL A 215 -6.08 8.70 -2.01
CA VAL A 215 -5.03 7.70 -1.81
C VAL A 215 -5.29 6.98 -0.50
N TYR A 216 -5.53 5.68 -0.57
CA TYR A 216 -5.75 4.82 0.59
C TYR A 216 -4.42 4.36 1.17
N LEU A 217 -4.14 4.71 2.42
CA LEU A 217 -2.91 4.35 3.12
C LEU A 217 -3.07 3.09 4.00
N GLY A 218 -4.27 2.54 4.06
CA GLY A 218 -4.64 1.43 4.93
C GLY A 218 -4.80 1.89 6.37
N TYR A 219 -4.35 1.09 7.36
CA TYR A 219 -4.60 1.42 8.77
C TYR A 219 -3.61 2.43 9.31
N TRP A 220 -4.14 3.47 9.95
CA TRP A 220 -3.45 4.28 10.94
C TRP A 220 -3.72 3.67 12.32
N VAL A 221 -2.68 3.55 13.14
CA VAL A 221 -2.78 3.02 14.51
C VAL A 221 -2.04 3.99 15.42
N PRO A 222 -2.78 4.79 16.22
CA PRO A 222 -2.15 5.74 17.13
C PRO A 222 -1.22 5.04 18.11
N GLY A 223 -0.06 5.62 18.34
CA GLY A 223 0.97 5.07 19.24
C GLY A 223 1.78 3.90 18.67
N SER A 224 1.44 3.39 17.51
CA SER A 224 2.24 2.37 16.83
C SER A 224 3.43 2.97 16.09
N ARG A 225 4.65 2.61 16.45
CA ARG A 225 5.87 3.07 15.75
C ARG A 225 5.83 2.82 14.24
N LYS A 226 5.15 1.75 13.82
CA LYS A 226 5.06 1.33 12.40
C LYS A 226 3.96 2.04 11.63
N MET A 227 2.90 2.55 12.29
CA MET A 227 1.67 2.96 11.60
C MET A 227 1.24 4.41 11.91
N ASP A 228 1.75 5.02 12.98
CA ASP A 228 1.34 6.36 13.44
C ASP A 228 1.67 7.48 12.43
N TYR A 229 2.75 7.32 11.67
CA TYR A 229 3.19 8.33 10.68
C TYR A 229 2.13 8.68 9.62
N LYS A 230 1.17 7.78 9.37
CA LYS A 230 0.10 7.99 8.39
C LYS A 230 -0.86 9.13 8.80
N GLY A 231 -0.95 9.42 10.10
CA GLY A 231 -1.72 10.55 10.61
C GLY A 231 -1.21 11.94 10.19
N ARG A 232 -0.02 12.02 9.58
CA ARG A 232 0.61 13.30 9.18
C ARG A 232 0.20 13.81 7.80
N PHE A 233 -0.45 12.94 6.98
CA PHE A 233 -0.88 13.30 5.62
C PHE A 233 -2.29 13.91 5.69
N LEU A 234 -2.36 15.22 5.87
CA LEU A 234 -3.58 15.98 6.09
C LEU A 234 -3.85 16.97 4.93
N PRO A 235 -5.12 17.22 4.57
CA PRO A 235 -6.32 16.62 5.17
C PRO A 235 -6.46 15.15 4.76
N GLN A 236 -6.98 14.35 5.67
CA GLN A 236 -7.29 12.95 5.43
C GLN A 236 -8.70 12.61 5.92
N GLU A 237 -9.26 11.54 5.41
CA GLU A 237 -10.48 10.97 5.95
C GLU A 237 -10.15 9.70 6.74
N ARG A 238 -10.86 9.52 7.85
CA ARG A 238 -10.77 8.36 8.73
C ARG A 238 -12.11 7.64 8.76
N LEU A 239 -12.07 6.32 8.61
CA LEU A 239 -13.30 5.53 8.68
C LEU A 239 -13.70 5.31 10.14
N MET A 240 -14.69 6.06 10.55
CA MET A 240 -15.31 5.99 11.87
C MET A 240 -16.58 5.11 11.81
N PRO A 241 -17.19 4.72 12.94
CA PRO A 241 -18.47 4.00 12.93
C PRO A 241 -19.61 4.73 12.19
N SER A 242 -19.53 6.06 12.11
CA SER A 242 -20.48 6.92 11.37
C SER A 242 -20.15 7.07 9.88
N GLY A 243 -19.09 6.45 9.38
CA GLY A 243 -18.60 6.59 8.00
C GLY A 243 -17.28 7.35 7.91
N TRP A 244 -16.87 7.70 6.69
CA TRP A 244 -15.67 8.48 6.44
C TRP A 244 -15.82 9.91 6.99
N SER A 245 -14.92 10.27 7.89
CA SER A 245 -14.92 11.57 8.56
C SER A 245 -13.62 12.30 8.27
N ARG A 246 -13.73 13.54 7.80
CA ARG A 246 -12.60 14.40 7.45
C ARG A 246 -11.87 14.89 8.70
N VAL A 247 -10.54 14.86 8.64
CA VAL A 247 -9.64 15.38 9.66
C VAL A 247 -8.74 16.43 9.01
N GLU A 248 -8.83 17.64 9.51
CA GLU A 248 -8.03 18.80 9.11
C GLU A 248 -6.75 18.90 9.96
N LYS A 249 -5.88 19.87 9.61
CA LYS A 249 -4.68 20.21 10.38
C LYS A 249 -5.04 20.84 11.72
#